data_9ce6938f1195364a19c1f88bce30f7f6
#
_entry.id   9ce6938f1195364a19c1f88bce30f7f6
#
_cell.length_a   1.000
_cell.length_b   1.000
_cell.length_c   1.000
_cell.angle_alpha   90.00
_cell.angle_beta   90.00
_cell.angle_gamma   90.00
#
_symmetry.space_group_name_H-M   'P 1'
#
loop_
_entity.id
_entity.type
_entity.pdbx_description
1 polymer ?
#
loop_
_entity_poly.entity_id
_entity_poly.type
_entity_poly.pdbx_seq_one_letter_code
_entity_poly.pdbx_strand_id
1 'polypeptide(L)'
;DVEKEDEDQDDAKDDAAKVDPRYLSETYTKTLPSTGKELDSIAKERNFAYYQLGVIYKEKFKEYKLAADKLETLLQNNPEERLVLPSMYNLYKIYEIIDPAKAAQMKAQIISEYPSSRYAQILSDNTVSLELGTPEVVFANLYKEYEAGLYRETLIKTDMAIVEFAGEELLPKFELLKANLIGKLHGVVEYRKASNFVALTYPNNPVGKETEKFIATKLPILESLYFNGELPSSWKIIYQPKSLVEKDNKVLLDKLNKLAKERTIETLTVSTDVYTLDRNLIVIHGIKSEENAKGLAQILKEFKDYKIADPAVVIS
;
A
#
# COMPACT_ATOMS: atom_id res chain seq x y z
N ASP A 1 -60.34 46.79 -54.14
CA ASP A 1 -60.56 46.76 -52.71
C ASP A 1 -60.73 45.29 -52.29
N VAL A 2 -59.68 44.66 -51.96
CA VAL A 2 -59.64 43.34 -51.29
C VAL A 2 -58.55 43.36 -50.29
N GLU A 3 -58.91 43.47 -49.07
CA GLU A 3 -58.02 43.30 -47.91
C GLU A 3 -57.48 41.90 -47.85
N LYS A 4 -56.19 41.76 -47.77
CA LYS A 4 -55.54 40.48 -47.41
C LYS A 4 -55.28 40.48 -45.93
N GLU A 5 -55.95 39.56 -45.23
CA GLU A 5 -55.62 39.18 -43.84
C GLU A 5 -54.27 38.44 -43.87
N ASP A 6 -53.29 38.98 -43.15
CA ASP A 6 -52.03 38.29 -42.84
C ASP A 6 -52.30 37.39 -41.61
N GLU A 7 -52.23 36.09 -41.83
CA GLU A 7 -52.20 35.10 -40.78
C GLU A 7 -50.80 35.09 -40.12
N ASP A 8 -50.70 35.69 -38.95
CA ASP A 8 -49.54 35.52 -38.06
C ASP A 8 -49.55 34.09 -37.51
N GLN A 9 -48.70 33.22 -38.05
CA GLN A 9 -48.37 31.97 -37.45
C GLN A 9 -47.42 32.20 -36.26
N ASP A 10 -47.99 32.12 -35.11
CA ASP A 10 -47.31 32.19 -33.79
C ASP A 10 -46.49 30.87 -33.64
N ASP A 11 -45.21 30.91 -34.01
CA ASP A 11 -44.23 29.87 -33.76
C ASP A 11 -43.90 29.83 -32.25
N ALA A 12 -44.79 29.23 -31.46
CA ALA A 12 -44.52 28.89 -30.08
C ALA A 12 -43.39 27.82 -30.07
N LYS A 13 -42.14 28.30 -30.09
CA LYS A 13 -40.98 27.47 -29.76
C LYS A 13 -41.15 26.98 -28.34
N ASP A 14 -41.37 25.69 -28.25
CA ASP A 14 -41.36 24.86 -27.02
C ASP A 14 -39.98 25.01 -26.34
N ASP A 15 -39.84 26.05 -25.54
CA ASP A 15 -38.68 26.33 -24.69
C ASP A 15 -38.80 25.44 -23.43
N ALA A 16 -38.81 24.12 -23.66
CA ALA A 16 -38.68 23.17 -22.56
C ALA A 16 -37.36 23.47 -21.84
N ALA A 17 -37.45 24.26 -20.78
CA ALA A 17 -36.32 24.61 -19.92
C ALA A 17 -35.50 23.34 -19.67
N LYS A 18 -34.33 23.25 -20.27
CA LYS A 18 -33.40 22.13 -20.03
C LYS A 18 -33.06 22.12 -18.54
N VAL A 19 -33.72 21.24 -17.80
CA VAL A 19 -33.47 21.06 -16.38
C VAL A 19 -31.99 20.73 -16.23
N ASP A 20 -31.29 21.54 -15.42
CA ASP A 20 -29.86 21.32 -15.16
C ASP A 20 -29.67 19.86 -14.68
N PRO A 21 -28.79 19.08 -15.33
CA PRO A 21 -28.56 17.67 -14.97
C PRO A 21 -28.28 17.44 -13.49
N ARG A 22 -27.79 18.46 -12.78
CA ARG A 22 -27.56 18.42 -11.33
C ARG A 22 -28.85 18.30 -10.49
N TYR A 23 -30.02 18.61 -11.05
CA TYR A 23 -31.30 18.48 -10.38
C TYR A 23 -32.11 17.27 -10.84
N LEU A 24 -31.57 16.44 -11.75
CA LEU A 24 -32.19 15.21 -12.18
C LEU A 24 -31.83 14.05 -11.23
N SER A 25 -32.81 13.39 -10.66
CA SER A 25 -32.63 12.24 -9.80
C SER A 25 -31.84 11.11 -10.49
N GLU A 26 -32.02 10.95 -11.81
CA GLU A 26 -31.32 9.95 -12.63
C GLU A 26 -29.78 10.17 -12.64
N THR A 27 -29.32 11.42 -12.53
CA THR A 27 -27.89 11.73 -12.47
C THR A 27 -27.24 11.14 -11.22
N TYR A 28 -27.98 11.12 -10.11
CA TYR A 28 -27.50 10.57 -8.86
C TYR A 28 -27.69 9.05 -8.77
N THR A 29 -28.81 8.55 -9.26
CA THR A 29 -29.10 7.10 -9.22
C THR A 29 -28.17 6.28 -10.12
N LYS A 30 -27.69 6.83 -11.23
CA LYS A 30 -26.70 6.19 -12.11
C LYS A 30 -25.33 5.97 -11.46
N THR A 31 -25.00 6.76 -10.45
CA THR A 31 -23.73 6.67 -9.72
C THR A 31 -23.81 5.79 -8.47
N LEU A 32 -25.00 5.28 -8.14
CA LEU A 32 -25.16 4.38 -7.00
C LEU A 32 -24.55 3.01 -7.30
N PRO A 33 -23.85 2.40 -6.35
CA PRO A 33 -23.28 1.07 -6.50
C PRO A 33 -24.42 0.06 -6.73
N SER A 34 -24.32 -0.70 -7.78
CA SER A 34 -25.37 -1.66 -8.22
C SER A 34 -24.93 -3.11 -8.14
N THR A 35 -23.61 -3.35 -8.07
CA THR A 35 -23.06 -4.70 -8.00
C THR A 35 -22.67 -5.09 -6.58
N GLY A 36 -22.77 -6.38 -6.23
CA GLY A 36 -22.33 -6.91 -4.94
C GLY A 36 -20.86 -6.56 -4.66
N LYS A 37 -19.99 -6.60 -5.67
CA LYS A 37 -18.58 -6.25 -5.54
C LYS A 37 -18.36 -4.77 -5.15
N GLU A 38 -19.11 -3.86 -5.72
CA GLU A 38 -19.06 -2.43 -5.37
C GLU A 38 -19.56 -2.20 -3.94
N LEU A 39 -20.67 -2.84 -3.58
CA LEU A 39 -21.22 -2.77 -2.22
C LEU A 39 -20.24 -3.32 -1.18
N ASP A 40 -19.58 -4.46 -1.47
CA ASP A 40 -18.54 -5.04 -0.61
C ASP A 40 -17.35 -4.11 -0.45
N SER A 41 -16.91 -3.46 -1.54
CA SER A 41 -15.79 -2.49 -1.48
C SER A 41 -16.13 -1.30 -0.56
N ILE A 42 -17.32 -0.73 -0.74
CA ILE A 42 -17.81 0.39 0.09
C ILE A 42 -17.97 -0.03 1.55
N ALA A 43 -18.50 -1.25 1.79
CA ALA A 43 -18.63 -1.79 3.13
C ALA A 43 -17.27 -1.93 3.84
N LYS A 44 -16.24 -2.40 3.13
CA LYS A 44 -14.86 -2.49 3.65
C LYS A 44 -14.28 -1.12 3.98
N GLU A 45 -14.44 -0.15 3.08
CA GLU A 45 -13.98 1.23 3.30
C GLU A 45 -14.70 1.88 4.49
N ARG A 46 -16.03 1.69 4.59
CA ARG A 46 -16.83 2.15 5.73
C ARG A 46 -16.35 1.53 7.04
N ASN A 47 -16.17 0.21 7.08
CA ASN A 47 -15.72 -0.50 8.26
C ASN A 47 -14.34 -0.02 8.69
N PHE A 48 -13.44 0.16 7.74
CA PHE A 48 -12.12 0.72 8.00
C PHE A 48 -12.18 2.16 8.55
N ALA A 49 -13.06 3.00 8.01
CA ALA A 49 -13.28 4.36 8.52
C ALA A 49 -13.81 4.36 9.96
N TYR A 50 -14.73 3.45 10.33
CA TYR A 50 -15.17 3.29 11.71
C TYR A 50 -14.03 2.89 12.65
N TYR A 51 -13.16 1.96 12.22
CA TYR A 51 -11.97 1.59 12.98
C TYR A 51 -11.07 2.80 13.24
N GLN A 52 -10.74 3.54 12.20
CA GLN A 52 -9.89 4.73 12.31
C GLN A 52 -10.51 5.79 13.22
N LEU A 53 -11.81 6.08 13.07
CA LEU A 53 -12.52 7.02 13.94
C LEU A 53 -12.48 6.59 15.40
N GLY A 54 -12.71 5.31 15.69
CA GLY A 54 -12.60 4.77 17.04
C GLY A 54 -11.23 4.99 17.66
N VAL A 55 -10.17 4.69 16.89
CA VAL A 55 -8.78 4.91 17.35
C VAL A 55 -8.47 6.41 17.53
N ILE A 56 -8.88 7.26 16.59
CA ILE A 56 -8.65 8.72 16.65
C ILE A 56 -9.36 9.31 17.89
N TYR A 57 -10.62 8.99 18.12
CA TYR A 57 -11.35 9.44 19.30
C TYR A 57 -10.69 8.99 20.59
N LYS A 58 -10.24 7.72 20.66
CA LYS A 58 -9.52 7.17 21.82
C LYS A 58 -8.20 7.89 22.04
N GLU A 59 -7.36 8.00 21.00
CA GLU A 59 -5.96 8.39 21.14
C GLU A 59 -5.73 9.90 21.10
N LYS A 60 -6.34 10.61 20.14
CA LYS A 60 -6.15 12.06 19.96
C LYS A 60 -7.10 12.89 20.82
N PHE A 61 -8.37 12.55 20.82
CA PHE A 61 -9.40 13.38 21.47
C PHE A 61 -9.71 12.93 22.91
N LYS A 62 -9.37 11.69 23.28
CA LYS A 62 -9.73 11.08 24.58
C LYS A 62 -11.26 11.03 24.82
N GLU A 63 -12.02 11.02 23.74
CA GLU A 63 -13.48 10.91 23.72
C GLU A 63 -13.89 9.43 23.74
N TYR A 64 -13.70 8.79 24.89
CA TYR A 64 -13.82 7.33 25.04
C TYR A 64 -15.20 6.78 24.70
N LYS A 65 -16.29 7.54 24.99
CA LYS A 65 -17.65 7.13 24.65
C LYS A 65 -17.87 7.11 23.14
N LEU A 66 -17.39 8.14 22.43
CA LEU A 66 -17.45 8.20 20.97
C LEU A 66 -16.56 7.13 20.33
N ALA A 67 -15.39 6.87 20.91
CA ALA A 67 -14.51 5.81 20.46
C ALA A 67 -15.18 4.42 20.58
N ALA A 68 -15.83 4.13 21.71
CA ALA A 68 -16.55 2.89 21.90
C ALA A 68 -17.71 2.76 20.89
N ASP A 69 -18.53 3.81 20.71
CA ASP A 69 -19.63 3.84 19.75
C ASP A 69 -19.18 3.46 18.32
N LYS A 70 -18.05 4.03 17.86
CA LYS A 70 -17.52 3.72 16.51
C LYS A 70 -17.03 2.28 16.38
N LEU A 71 -16.34 1.77 17.39
CA LEU A 71 -15.83 0.40 17.38
C LEU A 71 -16.95 -0.64 17.58
N GLU A 72 -17.96 -0.36 18.42
CA GLU A 72 -19.16 -1.21 18.54
C GLU A 72 -19.94 -1.25 17.22
N THR A 73 -20.16 -0.09 16.58
CA THR A 73 -20.81 0.00 15.26
C THR A 73 -20.02 -0.78 14.21
N LEU A 74 -18.70 -0.70 14.24
CA LEU A 74 -17.85 -1.48 13.35
C LEU A 74 -18.12 -2.98 13.51
N LEU A 75 -18.07 -3.50 14.74
CA LEU A 75 -18.27 -4.94 15.01
C LEU A 75 -19.66 -5.43 14.59
N GLN A 76 -20.71 -4.59 14.69
CA GLN A 76 -22.05 -4.88 14.23
C GLN A 76 -22.18 -4.95 12.70
N ASN A 77 -21.29 -4.31 11.96
CA ASN A 77 -21.29 -4.24 10.51
C ASN A 77 -20.58 -5.42 9.81
N ASN A 78 -20.33 -6.53 10.49
CA ASN A 78 -19.62 -7.70 9.96
C ASN A 78 -18.30 -7.29 9.27
N PRO A 79 -17.34 -6.71 10.00
CA PRO A 79 -16.11 -6.25 9.42
C PRO A 79 -15.21 -7.42 8.95
N GLU A 80 -14.19 -7.08 8.18
CA GLU A 80 -13.14 -8.04 7.84
C GLU A 80 -12.46 -8.56 9.12
N GLU A 81 -12.11 -9.84 9.13
CA GLU A 81 -11.53 -10.54 10.28
C GLU A 81 -10.34 -9.79 10.90
N ARG A 82 -9.50 -9.19 10.07
CA ARG A 82 -8.34 -8.37 10.49
C ARG A 82 -8.71 -7.16 11.37
N LEU A 83 -9.95 -6.66 11.30
CA LEU A 83 -10.41 -5.52 12.09
C LEU A 83 -11.15 -5.95 13.37
N VAL A 84 -11.62 -7.19 13.45
CA VAL A 84 -12.43 -7.67 14.59
C VAL A 84 -11.63 -7.62 15.87
N LEU A 85 -10.58 -8.40 15.94
CA LEU A 85 -9.81 -8.59 17.16
C LEU A 85 -9.08 -7.31 17.65
N PRO A 86 -8.46 -6.49 16.77
CA PRO A 86 -7.95 -5.18 17.16
C PRO A 86 -9.02 -4.24 17.70
N SER A 87 -10.24 -4.29 17.15
CA SER A 87 -11.37 -3.48 17.65
C SER A 87 -11.83 -3.92 19.02
N MET A 88 -11.96 -5.23 19.24
CA MET A 88 -12.30 -5.79 20.56
C MET A 88 -11.25 -5.42 21.62
N TYR A 89 -9.97 -5.48 21.28
CA TYR A 89 -8.91 -5.09 22.21
C TYR A 89 -8.93 -3.59 22.52
N ASN A 90 -9.17 -2.73 21.51
CA ASN A 90 -9.34 -1.30 21.73
C ASN A 90 -10.58 -1.00 22.60
N LEU A 91 -11.69 -1.70 22.39
CA LEU A 91 -12.87 -1.60 23.25
C LEU A 91 -12.58 -2.03 24.68
N TYR A 92 -11.85 -3.13 24.87
CA TYR A 92 -11.40 -3.55 26.21
C TYR A 92 -10.62 -2.42 26.88
N LYS A 93 -9.65 -1.82 26.21
CA LYS A 93 -8.86 -0.70 26.73
C LYS A 93 -9.68 0.57 27.03
N ILE A 94 -10.66 0.85 26.21
CA ILE A 94 -11.60 1.96 26.45
C ILE A 94 -12.45 1.67 27.68
N TYR A 95 -13.02 0.47 27.80
CA TYR A 95 -13.86 0.09 28.91
C TYR A 95 -13.10 -0.02 30.23
N GLU A 96 -11.82 -0.33 30.25
CA GLU A 96 -11.00 -0.21 31.48
C GLU A 96 -11.11 1.20 32.10
N ILE A 97 -11.37 2.23 31.27
CA ILE A 97 -11.44 3.63 31.70
C ILE A 97 -12.88 4.02 32.05
N ILE A 98 -13.89 3.60 31.25
CA ILE A 98 -15.26 4.13 31.35
C ILE A 98 -16.28 3.15 31.93
N ASP A 99 -16.01 1.83 31.87
CA ASP A 99 -16.95 0.76 32.31
C ASP A 99 -16.20 -0.54 32.62
N PRO A 100 -15.66 -0.70 33.83
CA PRO A 100 -14.89 -1.91 34.20
C PRO A 100 -15.65 -3.22 34.07
N ALA A 101 -17.00 -3.22 34.12
CA ALA A 101 -17.79 -4.41 33.96
C ALA A 101 -17.80 -4.88 32.50
N LYS A 102 -17.98 -3.95 31.57
CA LYS A 102 -17.84 -4.22 30.12
C LYS A 102 -16.40 -4.61 29.77
N ALA A 103 -15.38 -4.03 30.42
CA ALA A 103 -14.00 -4.43 30.21
C ALA A 103 -13.78 -5.91 30.58
N ALA A 104 -14.27 -6.35 31.73
CA ALA A 104 -14.17 -7.74 32.14
C ALA A 104 -14.87 -8.70 31.16
N GLN A 105 -16.05 -8.32 30.65
CA GLN A 105 -16.77 -9.09 29.64
C GLN A 105 -15.97 -9.18 28.33
N MET A 106 -15.46 -8.06 27.81
CA MET A 106 -14.69 -8.02 26.59
C MET A 106 -13.39 -8.84 26.71
N LYS A 107 -12.68 -8.74 27.85
CA LYS A 107 -11.52 -9.58 28.15
C LYS A 107 -11.86 -11.06 28.10
N ALA A 108 -12.93 -11.48 28.77
CA ALA A 108 -13.39 -12.87 28.76
C ALA A 108 -13.76 -13.35 27.36
N GLN A 109 -14.42 -12.50 26.58
CA GLN A 109 -14.80 -12.81 25.18
C GLN A 109 -13.56 -13.00 24.30
N ILE A 110 -12.57 -12.10 24.34
CA ILE A 110 -11.31 -12.25 23.59
C ILE A 110 -10.61 -13.56 23.93
N ILE A 111 -10.50 -13.89 25.23
CA ILE A 111 -9.83 -15.11 25.67
C ILE A 111 -10.59 -16.37 25.21
N SER A 112 -11.93 -16.37 25.25
CA SER A 112 -12.75 -17.54 24.90
C SER A 112 -12.91 -17.74 23.39
N GLU A 113 -13.10 -16.67 22.61
CA GLU A 113 -13.32 -16.76 21.16
C GLU A 113 -12.02 -16.84 20.35
N TYR A 114 -10.94 -16.24 20.88
CA TYR A 114 -9.65 -16.16 20.21
C TYR A 114 -8.48 -16.64 21.10
N PRO A 115 -8.54 -17.85 21.69
CA PRO A 115 -7.58 -18.31 22.71
C PRO A 115 -6.13 -18.39 22.22
N SER A 116 -5.93 -18.63 20.93
CA SER A 116 -4.62 -18.68 20.29
C SER A 116 -4.07 -17.31 19.87
N SER A 117 -4.86 -16.26 20.00
CA SER A 117 -4.44 -14.92 19.61
C SER A 117 -3.44 -14.33 20.59
N ARG A 118 -2.57 -13.47 20.08
CA ARG A 118 -1.64 -12.71 20.94
C ARG A 118 -2.35 -11.83 21.95
N TYR A 119 -3.50 -11.27 21.57
CA TYR A 119 -4.33 -10.48 22.52
C TYR A 119 -4.82 -11.33 23.70
N ALA A 120 -5.29 -12.55 23.44
CA ALA A 120 -5.72 -13.46 24.51
C ALA A 120 -4.53 -13.84 25.43
N GLN A 121 -3.35 -14.07 24.85
CA GLN A 121 -2.14 -14.37 25.61
C GLN A 121 -1.73 -13.20 26.50
N ILE A 122 -1.70 -11.97 25.98
CA ILE A 122 -1.41 -10.74 26.75
C ILE A 122 -2.42 -10.57 27.89
N LEU A 123 -3.72 -10.79 27.61
CA LEU A 123 -4.79 -10.64 28.60
C LEU A 123 -4.81 -11.74 29.66
N SER A 124 -4.26 -12.92 29.36
CA SER A 124 -4.18 -14.06 30.27
C SER A 124 -2.90 -14.12 31.10
N ASP A 125 -2.00 -13.12 30.94
CA ASP A 125 -0.64 -13.12 31.52
C ASP A 125 0.20 -14.36 31.15
N ASN A 126 -0.20 -15.07 30.10
CA ASN A 126 0.53 -16.23 29.58
C ASN A 126 1.66 -15.75 28.68
N THR A 127 2.84 -15.60 29.23
CA THR A 127 4.09 -15.37 28.49
C THR A 127 4.57 -16.69 27.82
N VAL A 128 3.79 -17.22 26.90
CA VAL A 128 4.26 -18.33 26.06
C VAL A 128 5.14 -17.71 24.97
N SER A 129 6.46 -17.98 25.06
CA SER A 129 7.38 -17.65 23.97
C SER A 129 7.04 -18.51 22.76
N LEU A 130 6.58 -17.88 21.69
CA LEU A 130 6.30 -18.57 20.43
C LEU A 130 7.60 -19.01 19.76
N GLU A 131 7.53 -20.10 19.00
CA GLU A 131 8.66 -20.65 18.22
C GLU A 131 9.29 -19.65 17.24
N LEU A 132 8.61 -18.53 16.94
CA LEU A 132 9.06 -17.48 16.02
C LEU A 132 10.11 -16.52 16.61
N GLY A 133 10.38 -16.55 17.90
CA GLY A 133 11.26 -15.60 18.58
C GLY A 133 10.54 -14.34 19.08
N THR A 134 11.29 -13.42 19.67
CA THR A 134 10.72 -12.15 20.16
C THR A 134 10.37 -11.20 19.00
N PRO A 135 9.43 -10.25 19.18
CA PRO A 135 9.09 -9.26 18.17
C PRO A 135 10.30 -8.53 17.58
N GLU A 136 11.31 -8.24 18.42
CA GLU A 136 12.55 -7.55 18.01
C GLU A 136 13.37 -8.40 17.04
N VAL A 137 13.51 -9.69 17.32
CA VAL A 137 14.27 -10.62 16.47
C VAL A 137 13.57 -10.81 15.14
N VAL A 138 12.24 -11.01 15.15
CA VAL A 138 11.44 -11.15 13.93
C VAL A 138 11.50 -9.88 13.10
N PHE A 139 11.32 -8.70 13.71
CA PHE A 139 11.43 -7.42 13.02
C PHE A 139 12.81 -7.22 12.38
N ALA A 140 13.89 -7.50 13.12
CA ALA A 140 15.25 -7.36 12.60
C ALA A 140 15.51 -8.28 11.39
N ASN A 141 14.97 -9.49 11.39
CA ASN A 141 15.10 -10.41 10.26
C ASN A 141 14.28 -9.93 9.05
N LEU A 142 13.04 -9.50 9.25
CA LEU A 142 12.20 -8.94 8.18
C LEU A 142 12.81 -7.67 7.59
N TYR A 143 13.41 -6.83 8.43
CA TYR A 143 14.08 -5.62 7.96
C TYR A 143 15.33 -5.93 7.12
N LYS A 144 16.11 -6.95 7.47
CA LYS A 144 17.22 -7.45 6.63
C LYS A 144 16.74 -8.00 5.28
N GLU A 145 15.63 -8.75 5.27
CA GLU A 145 15.01 -9.22 4.02
C GLU A 145 14.54 -8.04 3.15
N TYR A 146 13.96 -7.00 3.77
CA TYR A 146 13.58 -5.77 3.08
C TYR A 146 14.81 -5.08 2.47
N GLU A 147 15.91 -4.94 3.22
CA GLU A 147 17.16 -4.35 2.71
C GLU A 147 17.80 -5.20 1.58
N ALA A 148 17.61 -6.51 1.62
CA ALA A 148 18.01 -7.43 0.58
C ALA A 148 17.12 -7.41 -0.68
N GLY A 149 16.03 -6.62 -0.68
CA GLY A 149 15.12 -6.51 -1.83
C GLY A 149 14.09 -7.63 -1.95
N LEU A 150 13.96 -8.52 -0.96
CA LEU A 150 13.02 -9.65 -0.94
C LEU A 150 11.59 -9.20 -0.61
N TYR A 151 11.12 -8.16 -1.31
CA TYR A 151 9.90 -7.42 -0.90
C TYR A 151 8.63 -8.27 -0.86
N ARG A 152 8.44 -9.23 -1.79
CA ARG A 152 7.21 -10.03 -1.88
C ARG A 152 7.07 -10.99 -0.71
N GLU A 153 8.11 -11.74 -0.44
CA GLU A 153 8.17 -12.70 0.65
C GLU A 153 8.10 -12.00 2.00
N THR A 154 8.81 -10.86 2.11
CA THR A 154 8.83 -10.06 3.32
C THR A 154 7.46 -9.45 3.60
N LEU A 155 6.69 -9.04 2.57
CA LEU A 155 5.32 -8.52 2.77
C LEU A 155 4.42 -9.59 3.40
N ILE A 156 4.43 -10.81 2.88
CA ILE A 156 3.64 -11.93 3.42
C ILE A 156 4.02 -12.22 4.87
N LYS A 157 5.32 -12.32 5.16
CA LYS A 157 5.82 -12.56 6.52
C LYS A 157 5.50 -11.41 7.47
N THR A 158 5.55 -10.16 6.98
CA THR A 158 5.20 -8.98 7.77
C THR A 158 3.71 -8.98 8.11
N ASP A 159 2.83 -9.37 7.20
CA ASP A 159 1.40 -9.53 7.47
C ASP A 159 1.16 -10.59 8.56
N MET A 160 1.87 -11.71 8.51
CA MET A 160 1.79 -12.74 9.55
C MET A 160 2.30 -12.21 10.90
N ALA A 161 3.42 -11.48 10.92
CA ALA A 161 3.98 -10.89 12.12
C ALA A 161 3.07 -9.83 12.75
N ILE A 162 2.35 -9.05 11.95
CA ILE A 162 1.36 -8.07 12.43
C ILE A 162 0.22 -8.76 13.19
N VAL A 163 -0.26 -9.90 12.68
CA VAL A 163 -1.28 -10.70 13.36
C VAL A 163 -0.73 -11.33 14.63
N GLU A 164 0.46 -11.91 14.55
CA GLU A 164 1.12 -12.63 15.64
C GLU A 164 1.47 -11.70 16.80
N PHE A 165 2.03 -10.52 16.52
CA PHE A 165 2.44 -9.54 17.52
C PHE A 165 1.42 -8.43 17.73
N ALA A 166 0.16 -8.70 17.43
CA ALA A 166 -0.92 -7.75 17.68
C ALA A 166 -0.97 -7.38 19.16
N GLY A 167 -1.02 -6.07 19.46
CA GLY A 167 -1.01 -5.53 20.82
C GLY A 167 0.38 -5.31 21.42
N GLU A 168 1.46 -5.77 20.79
CA GLU A 168 2.83 -5.51 21.25
C GLU A 168 3.28 -4.08 20.95
N GLU A 169 4.22 -3.56 21.75
CA GLU A 169 4.76 -2.21 21.59
C GLU A 169 5.43 -1.99 20.23
N LEU A 170 5.97 -3.06 19.63
CA LEU A 170 6.68 -3.02 18.35
C LEU A 170 5.74 -3.04 17.13
N LEU A 171 4.45 -3.31 17.32
CA LEU A 171 3.47 -3.41 16.24
C LEU A 171 3.49 -2.22 15.24
N PRO A 172 3.62 -0.95 15.68
CA PRO A 172 3.70 0.18 14.75
C PRO A 172 4.88 0.11 13.78
N LYS A 173 5.99 -0.52 14.16
CA LYS A 173 7.15 -0.70 13.28
C LYS A 173 6.88 -1.75 12.20
N PHE A 174 6.19 -2.85 12.52
CA PHE A 174 5.75 -3.82 11.53
C PHE A 174 4.78 -3.20 10.52
N GLU A 175 3.83 -2.39 10.99
CA GLU A 175 2.90 -1.67 10.12
C GLU A 175 3.60 -0.66 9.22
N LEU A 176 4.63 0.04 9.71
CA LEU A 176 5.45 0.94 8.88
C LEU A 176 6.28 0.15 7.86
N LEU A 177 6.85 -1.00 8.25
CA LEU A 177 7.56 -1.88 7.32
C LEU A 177 6.63 -2.38 6.20
N LYS A 178 5.40 -2.79 6.55
CA LYS A 178 4.36 -3.13 5.59
C LYS A 178 4.06 -1.96 4.64
N ALA A 179 3.91 -0.74 5.17
CA ALA A 179 3.66 0.43 4.33
C ALA A 179 4.82 0.66 3.33
N ASN A 180 6.07 0.52 3.77
CA ASN A 180 7.24 0.63 2.90
C ASN A 180 7.26 -0.46 1.81
N LEU A 181 6.94 -1.70 2.17
CA LEU A 181 6.83 -2.82 1.23
C LEU A 181 5.73 -2.59 0.19
N ILE A 182 4.57 -2.09 0.61
CA ILE A 182 3.48 -1.68 -0.29
C ILE A 182 3.97 -0.59 -1.25
N GLY A 183 4.70 0.41 -0.75
CA GLY A 183 5.29 1.45 -1.58
C GLY A 183 6.21 0.89 -2.67
N LYS A 184 7.04 -0.10 -2.32
CA LYS A 184 7.95 -0.76 -3.27
C LYS A 184 7.22 -1.60 -4.33
N LEU A 185 6.14 -2.26 -3.96
CA LEU A 185 5.43 -3.22 -4.82
C LEU A 185 4.26 -2.62 -5.60
N HIS A 186 3.61 -1.59 -5.05
CA HIS A 186 2.37 -1.02 -5.59
C HIS A 186 2.48 0.48 -5.94
N GLY A 187 3.62 1.12 -5.62
CA GLY A 187 3.88 2.51 -5.97
C GLY A 187 3.36 3.53 -4.94
N VAL A 188 3.55 4.81 -5.29
CA VAL A 188 3.42 5.94 -4.35
C VAL A 188 1.98 6.15 -3.85
N VAL A 189 0.97 5.87 -4.67
CA VAL A 189 -0.44 6.05 -4.29
C VAL A 189 -0.82 5.09 -3.15
N GLU A 190 -0.48 3.82 -3.29
CA GLU A 190 -0.74 2.81 -2.26
C GLU A 190 0.16 3.03 -1.03
N TYR A 191 1.39 3.51 -1.23
CA TYR A 191 2.27 3.94 -0.15
C TYR A 191 1.65 5.04 0.71
N ARG A 192 1.02 6.05 0.08
CA ARG A 192 0.29 7.10 0.80
C ARG A 192 -0.82 6.53 1.67
N LYS A 193 -1.63 5.63 1.11
CA LYS A 193 -2.74 5.00 1.86
C LYS A 193 -2.23 4.21 3.06
N ALA A 194 -1.21 3.39 2.86
CA ALA A 194 -0.61 2.58 3.92
C ALA A 194 0.08 3.45 5.00
N SER A 195 0.78 4.51 4.59
CA SER A 195 1.40 5.46 5.52
C SER A 195 0.36 6.24 6.32
N ASN A 196 -0.73 6.68 5.69
CA ASN A 196 -1.84 7.31 6.40
C ASN A 196 -2.46 6.38 7.45
N PHE A 197 -2.57 5.08 7.14
CA PHE A 197 -3.02 4.11 8.13
C PHE A 197 -2.13 4.11 9.37
N VAL A 198 -0.80 4.05 9.21
CA VAL A 198 0.16 4.07 10.33
C VAL A 198 0.05 5.35 11.15
N ALA A 199 0.03 6.52 10.49
CA ALA A 199 -0.05 7.81 11.17
C ALA A 199 -1.36 7.97 11.97
N LEU A 200 -2.48 7.53 11.42
CA LEU A 200 -3.80 7.66 12.04
C LEU A 200 -4.03 6.60 13.13
N THR A 201 -3.49 5.40 12.98
CA THR A 201 -3.65 4.32 13.95
C THR A 201 -2.75 4.52 15.17
N TYR A 202 -1.57 5.11 14.99
CA TYR A 202 -0.59 5.28 16.06
C TYR A 202 -0.20 6.74 16.34
N PRO A 203 -1.16 7.67 16.51
CA PRO A 203 -0.90 9.11 16.54
C PRO A 203 -0.04 9.57 17.72
N ASN A 204 0.02 8.79 18.80
CA ASN A 204 0.82 9.11 19.99
C ASN A 204 2.16 8.36 20.04
N ASN A 205 2.36 7.37 19.15
CA ASN A 205 3.61 6.62 19.04
C ASN A 205 4.64 7.41 18.20
N PRO A 206 5.94 7.35 18.51
CA PRO A 206 6.98 8.00 17.70
C PRO A 206 6.91 7.63 16.23
N VAL A 207 6.67 6.35 15.90
CA VAL A 207 6.53 5.87 14.52
C VAL A 207 5.38 6.57 13.77
N GLY A 208 4.21 6.68 14.40
CA GLY A 208 3.07 7.36 13.81
C GLY A 208 3.33 8.85 13.58
N LYS A 209 3.95 9.55 14.56
CA LYS A 209 4.32 10.97 14.45
C LYS A 209 5.33 11.23 13.33
N GLU A 210 6.36 10.39 13.23
CA GLU A 210 7.34 10.49 12.15
C GLU A 210 6.72 10.22 10.78
N THR A 211 5.80 9.25 10.71
CA THR A 211 5.05 8.95 9.48
C THR A 211 4.13 10.11 9.10
N GLU A 212 3.43 10.74 10.04
CA GLU A 212 2.62 11.94 9.80
C GLU A 212 3.48 13.08 9.23
N LYS A 213 4.66 13.33 9.83
CA LYS A 213 5.62 14.32 9.32
C LYS A 213 6.13 13.96 7.92
N PHE A 214 6.43 12.70 7.66
CA PHE A 214 6.85 12.22 6.34
C PHE A 214 5.78 12.47 5.28
N ILE A 215 4.51 12.15 5.58
CA ILE A 215 3.37 12.38 4.69
C ILE A 215 3.20 13.87 4.36
N ALA A 216 3.42 14.74 5.35
CA ALA A 216 3.27 16.19 5.17
C ALA A 216 4.43 16.83 4.39
N THR A 217 5.65 16.29 4.47
CA THR A 217 6.85 16.97 3.99
C THR A 217 7.55 16.29 2.82
N LYS A 218 7.75 14.97 2.88
CA LYS A 218 8.56 14.24 1.89
C LYS A 218 7.71 13.53 0.84
N LEU A 219 6.58 12.98 1.23
CA LEU A 219 5.72 12.25 0.32
C LEU A 219 5.19 13.09 -0.85
N PRO A 220 4.80 14.38 -0.66
CA PRO A 220 4.40 15.25 -1.77
C PRO A 220 5.52 15.46 -2.81
N ILE A 221 6.77 15.47 -2.36
CA ILE A 221 7.93 15.57 -3.27
C ILE A 221 8.01 14.31 -4.15
N LEU A 222 7.88 13.12 -3.54
CA LEU A 222 7.87 11.85 -4.28
C LEU A 222 6.73 11.78 -5.29
N GLU A 223 5.56 12.28 -4.93
CA GLU A 223 4.38 12.31 -5.81
C GLU A 223 4.49 13.30 -6.96
N SER A 224 5.27 14.36 -6.77
CA SER A 224 5.53 15.37 -7.81
C SER A 224 6.62 14.96 -8.80
N LEU A 225 7.35 13.86 -8.54
CA LEU A 225 8.37 13.38 -9.45
C LEU A 225 7.73 12.88 -10.77
N TYR A 226 8.23 13.38 -11.88
CA TYR A 226 7.82 12.98 -13.22
C TYR A 226 9.06 12.91 -14.13
N PHE A 227 8.92 12.19 -15.23
CA PHE A 227 9.98 12.17 -16.25
C PHE A 227 10.03 13.56 -16.89
N ASN A 228 11.18 14.23 -16.75
CA ASN A 228 11.42 15.54 -17.36
C ASN A 228 12.20 15.38 -18.67
N GLY A 229 12.20 16.45 -19.49
CA GLY A 229 12.94 16.49 -20.76
C GLY A 229 14.38 17.00 -20.62
N GLU A 230 14.94 17.04 -19.39
CA GLU A 230 16.33 17.44 -19.18
C GLU A 230 17.29 16.41 -19.78
N LEU A 231 18.48 16.88 -20.20
CA LEU A 231 19.51 15.98 -20.73
C LEU A 231 19.97 15.02 -19.64
N PRO A 232 19.82 13.70 -19.86
CA PRO A 232 20.18 12.72 -18.85
C PRO A 232 21.68 12.67 -18.63
N SER A 233 22.08 12.54 -17.37
CA SER A 233 23.50 12.40 -16.96
C SER A 233 23.98 10.94 -16.94
N SER A 234 23.06 9.98 -16.98
CA SER A 234 23.36 8.55 -17.00
C SER A 234 22.30 7.76 -17.75
N TRP A 235 22.74 6.64 -18.30
CA TRP A 235 21.89 5.73 -19.08
C TRP A 235 21.93 4.33 -18.48
N LYS A 236 20.89 3.55 -18.76
CA LYS A 236 20.72 2.18 -18.28
C LYS A 236 20.27 1.27 -19.41
N ILE A 237 20.63 0.00 -19.30
CA ILE A 237 20.08 -1.07 -20.14
C ILE A 237 19.25 -1.97 -19.24
N ILE A 238 17.99 -2.17 -19.62
CA ILE A 238 17.02 -2.95 -18.86
C ILE A 238 16.67 -4.20 -19.64
N TYR A 239 16.73 -5.34 -18.94
CA TYR A 239 16.18 -6.61 -19.39
C TYR A 239 15.02 -7.02 -18.48
N GLN A 240 13.94 -7.51 -19.07
CA GLN A 240 12.84 -8.11 -18.33
C GLN A 240 13.04 -9.62 -18.29
N PRO A 241 13.40 -10.21 -17.13
CA PRO A 241 13.57 -11.64 -17.02
C PRO A 241 12.23 -12.38 -17.17
N LYS A 242 12.27 -13.60 -17.64
CA LYS A 242 11.08 -14.45 -17.86
C LYS A 242 10.52 -15.03 -16.58
N SER A 243 11.34 -15.11 -15.53
CA SER A 243 10.96 -15.67 -14.24
C SER A 243 11.24 -14.67 -13.11
N LEU A 244 10.42 -14.73 -12.07
CA LEU A 244 10.68 -14.02 -10.82
C LEU A 244 11.72 -14.73 -9.96
N VAL A 245 11.99 -16.01 -10.23
CA VAL A 245 12.97 -16.81 -9.49
C VAL A 245 14.36 -16.47 -9.98
N GLU A 246 15.20 -15.97 -9.09
CA GLU A 246 16.57 -15.52 -9.43
C GLU A 246 17.40 -16.65 -10.06
N LYS A 247 17.24 -17.87 -9.58
CA LYS A 247 17.96 -19.06 -10.12
C LYS A 247 17.73 -19.28 -11.60
N ASP A 248 16.50 -18.99 -12.10
CA ASP A 248 16.16 -19.16 -13.51
C ASP A 248 16.82 -18.09 -14.39
N ASN A 249 17.16 -16.94 -13.81
CA ASN A 249 17.81 -15.82 -14.48
C ASN A 249 19.34 -15.83 -14.35
N LYS A 250 19.91 -16.83 -13.68
CA LYS A 250 21.34 -16.89 -13.36
C LYS A 250 22.22 -16.76 -14.61
N VAL A 251 21.88 -17.43 -15.70
CA VAL A 251 22.66 -17.36 -16.94
C VAL A 251 22.72 -15.95 -17.52
N LEU A 252 21.59 -15.22 -17.48
CA LEU A 252 21.55 -13.82 -17.92
C LEU A 252 22.39 -12.95 -16.97
N LEU A 253 22.19 -13.08 -15.67
CA LEU A 253 22.94 -12.32 -14.65
C LEU A 253 24.46 -12.55 -14.75
N ASP A 254 24.89 -13.79 -14.92
CA ASP A 254 26.32 -14.13 -15.05
C ASP A 254 26.95 -13.47 -16.28
N LYS A 255 26.24 -13.45 -17.43
CA LYS A 255 26.69 -12.76 -18.64
C LYS A 255 26.81 -11.25 -18.45
N LEU A 256 25.81 -10.62 -17.82
CA LEU A 256 25.81 -9.17 -17.56
C LEU A 256 26.87 -8.78 -16.55
N ASN A 257 27.05 -9.56 -15.48
CA ASN A 257 28.11 -9.37 -14.50
C ASN A 257 29.51 -9.59 -15.10
N LYS A 258 29.66 -10.53 -16.04
CA LYS A 258 30.89 -10.69 -16.80
C LYS A 258 31.22 -9.42 -17.59
N LEU A 259 30.27 -8.88 -18.34
CA LEU A 259 30.45 -7.63 -19.07
C LEU A 259 30.87 -6.49 -18.14
N ALA A 260 30.16 -6.32 -17.01
CA ALA A 260 30.45 -5.25 -16.06
C ALA A 260 31.88 -5.34 -15.51
N LYS A 261 32.40 -6.55 -15.27
CA LYS A 261 33.78 -6.79 -14.79
C LYS A 261 34.85 -6.57 -15.87
N GLU A 262 34.53 -6.89 -17.14
CA GLU A 262 35.47 -6.74 -18.26
C GLU A 262 35.61 -5.27 -18.73
N ARG A 263 34.64 -4.43 -18.43
CA ARG A 263 34.62 -3.00 -18.78
C ARG A 263 35.21 -2.15 -17.65
N THR A 264 36.53 -1.97 -17.67
CA THR A 264 37.26 -1.19 -16.65
C THR A 264 37.18 0.32 -16.80
N ILE A 265 36.76 0.83 -17.96
CA ILE A 265 36.68 2.28 -18.27
C ILE A 265 35.44 2.92 -17.66
N GLU A 266 34.34 2.15 -17.51
CA GLU A 266 33.09 2.59 -16.92
C GLU A 266 32.81 1.73 -15.70
N THR A 267 32.38 2.37 -14.59
CA THR A 267 31.94 1.65 -13.38
C THR A 267 30.52 1.11 -13.61
N LEU A 268 30.43 0.04 -14.40
CA LEU A 268 29.14 -0.62 -14.64
C LEU A 268 28.76 -1.49 -13.45
N THR A 269 27.52 -1.42 -13.04
CA THR A 269 26.94 -2.29 -12.02
C THR A 269 25.67 -2.96 -12.56
N VAL A 270 25.38 -4.17 -12.06
CA VAL A 270 24.19 -4.94 -12.42
C VAL A 270 23.35 -5.14 -11.18
N SER A 271 22.06 -4.82 -11.26
CA SER A 271 21.09 -5.08 -10.20
C SER A 271 19.91 -5.89 -10.71
N THR A 272 19.23 -6.55 -9.78
CA THR A 272 17.90 -7.12 -10.01
C THR A 272 16.92 -6.31 -9.19
N ASP A 273 16.05 -5.57 -9.86
CA ASP A 273 15.11 -4.66 -9.22
C ASP A 273 13.70 -5.25 -9.29
N VAL A 274 13.00 -5.22 -8.17
CA VAL A 274 11.57 -5.53 -8.12
C VAL A 274 10.82 -4.34 -8.68
N TYR A 275 10.13 -4.52 -9.81
CA TYR A 275 9.38 -3.46 -10.45
C TYR A 275 7.90 -3.47 -10.03
N THR A 276 7.27 -4.64 -10.01
CA THR A 276 5.90 -4.86 -9.52
C THR A 276 5.81 -6.21 -8.80
N LEU A 277 4.63 -6.56 -8.29
CA LEU A 277 4.39 -7.88 -7.70
C LEU A 277 4.77 -9.05 -8.61
N ASP A 278 4.55 -8.89 -9.92
CA ASP A 278 4.69 -9.92 -10.94
C ASP A 278 5.89 -9.70 -11.90
N ARG A 279 6.70 -8.63 -11.68
CA ARG A 279 7.80 -8.28 -12.59
C ARG A 279 9.07 -7.89 -11.85
N ASN A 280 10.18 -8.46 -12.32
CA ASN A 280 11.52 -7.99 -12.00
C ASN A 280 12.14 -7.35 -13.24
N LEU A 281 13.12 -6.49 -13.01
CA LEU A 281 13.99 -5.92 -14.04
C LEU A 281 15.43 -6.26 -13.69
N ILE A 282 16.24 -6.59 -14.69
CA ILE A 282 17.69 -6.69 -14.55
C ILE A 282 18.26 -5.48 -15.25
N VAL A 283 19.01 -4.68 -14.52
CA VAL A 283 19.43 -3.34 -14.94
C VAL A 283 20.94 -3.23 -14.92
N ILE A 284 21.51 -2.75 -16.03
CA ILE A 284 22.93 -2.32 -16.10
C ILE A 284 22.94 -0.80 -15.89
N HIS A 285 23.66 -0.36 -14.89
CA HIS A 285 23.81 1.05 -14.52
C HIS A 285 25.21 1.58 -14.86
N GLY A 286 25.38 2.92 -14.81
CA GLY A 286 26.68 3.59 -14.91
C GLY A 286 27.10 3.95 -16.32
N ILE A 287 26.20 3.85 -17.30
CA ILE A 287 26.51 4.18 -18.71
C ILE A 287 26.35 5.69 -18.91
N LYS A 288 27.33 6.32 -19.57
CA LYS A 288 27.43 7.79 -19.64
C LYS A 288 26.68 8.41 -20.82
N SER A 289 26.35 7.65 -21.86
CA SER A 289 25.66 8.19 -23.03
C SER A 289 24.69 7.17 -23.63
N GLU A 290 23.72 7.67 -24.39
CA GLU A 290 22.77 6.84 -25.13
C GLU A 290 23.46 5.95 -26.16
N GLU A 291 24.44 6.50 -26.87
CA GLU A 291 25.20 5.78 -27.89
C GLU A 291 25.95 4.61 -27.26
N ASN A 292 26.60 4.82 -26.13
CA ASN A 292 27.28 3.76 -25.38
C ASN A 292 26.29 2.69 -24.92
N ALA A 293 25.11 3.07 -24.43
CA ALA A 293 24.09 2.13 -23.98
C ALA A 293 23.54 1.29 -25.15
N LYS A 294 23.25 1.90 -26.28
CA LYS A 294 22.83 1.20 -27.51
C LYS A 294 23.92 0.28 -28.04
N GLY A 295 25.17 0.76 -28.08
CA GLY A 295 26.32 -0.03 -28.51
C GLY A 295 26.56 -1.25 -27.61
N LEU A 296 26.47 -1.07 -26.28
CA LEU A 296 26.59 -2.16 -25.32
C LEU A 296 25.44 -3.18 -25.45
N ALA A 297 24.22 -2.73 -25.65
CA ALA A 297 23.05 -3.60 -25.86
C ALA A 297 23.25 -4.45 -27.13
N GLN A 298 23.80 -3.86 -28.21
CA GLN A 298 24.11 -4.58 -29.44
C GLN A 298 25.24 -5.60 -29.24
N ILE A 299 26.32 -5.25 -28.53
CA ILE A 299 27.40 -6.18 -28.18
C ILE A 299 26.85 -7.38 -27.39
N LEU A 300 26.00 -7.13 -26.39
CA LEU A 300 25.39 -8.17 -25.57
C LEU A 300 24.51 -9.13 -26.43
N LYS A 301 23.88 -8.62 -27.46
CA LYS A 301 23.04 -9.39 -28.37
C LYS A 301 23.83 -10.20 -29.38
N GLU A 302 24.86 -9.60 -29.99
CA GLU A 302 25.51 -10.16 -31.19
C GLU A 302 26.82 -10.90 -30.87
N PHE A 303 27.56 -10.47 -29.85
CA PHE A 303 28.87 -11.05 -29.59
C PHE A 303 28.73 -12.47 -29.04
N LYS A 304 29.52 -13.40 -29.57
CA LYS A 304 29.42 -14.84 -29.29
C LYS A 304 29.54 -15.22 -27.81
N ASP A 305 30.32 -14.43 -27.04
CA ASP A 305 30.57 -14.70 -25.63
C ASP A 305 29.38 -14.34 -24.71
N TYR A 306 28.48 -13.47 -25.17
CA TYR A 306 27.27 -13.09 -24.46
C TYR A 306 26.03 -13.67 -25.10
N LYS A 307 25.75 -13.34 -26.36
CA LYS A 307 24.65 -13.86 -27.18
C LYS A 307 23.32 -13.88 -26.41
N ILE A 308 22.92 -12.71 -25.90
CA ILE A 308 21.67 -12.53 -25.14
C ILE A 308 20.54 -12.29 -26.14
N ALA A 309 19.59 -13.24 -26.19
CA ALA A 309 18.43 -13.14 -27.09
C ALA A 309 17.29 -12.29 -26.52
N ASP A 310 17.31 -12.02 -25.22
CA ASP A 310 16.28 -11.25 -24.53
C ASP A 310 16.30 -9.79 -25.00
N PRO A 311 15.13 -9.16 -25.23
CA PRO A 311 15.06 -7.78 -25.66
C PRO A 311 15.59 -6.84 -24.59
N ALA A 312 16.46 -5.91 -24.99
CA ALA A 312 16.98 -4.86 -24.15
C ALA A 312 16.25 -3.55 -24.38
N VAL A 313 15.96 -2.81 -23.32
CA VAL A 313 15.44 -1.44 -23.37
C VAL A 313 16.51 -0.50 -22.85
N VAL A 314 16.83 0.54 -23.61
CA VAL A 314 17.77 1.60 -23.24
C VAL A 314 16.96 2.79 -22.73
N ILE A 315 17.26 3.26 -21.53
CA ILE A 315 16.62 4.43 -20.92
C ILE A 315 17.65 5.31 -20.22
N SER A 316 17.28 6.54 -19.95
CA SER A 316 18.03 7.50 -19.12
C SER A 316 17.67 7.39 -17.64
#